data_45cc968ce5f12414938464ea39f1a5b5
#
_entry.id   45cc968ce5f12414938464ea39f1a5b5
#
_cell.length_a   1.000
_cell.length_b   1.000
_cell.length_c   1.000
_cell.angle_alpha   90.00
_cell.angle_beta   90.00
_cell.angle_gamma   90.00
#
_symmetry.space_group_name_H-M   'P 1'
#
loop_
_entity.id
_entity.type
_entity.pdbx_description
1 polymer ?
#
loop_
_entity_poly.entity_id
_entity_poly.type
_entity_poly.pdbx_seq_one_letter_code
_entity_poly.pdbx_strand_id
1 'polypeptide(L)'
;NITTQQPDVFYIDTLIQDSCVKAIQKSADEWNIIFEDLGIGKPIIIKPYEKDSTFRANNPMINTIAFLNNNNSEVTAYNVTDLRTGEILSTKIGVPRDLAVSVRRNGVYQMAEIDPRFRTYYIADEVICENLTARMLKAFGLSLGLATNLAGSAAYSPEELRSPEFTQKYGITASVMDNVLYNYLAQPGDKEKGVVLIVDKPGVCDAFTLKYLYAATSENESDTLKKWAMEHDGDPRYFYGKRSPAYATDPRCQNYDLGNDPIASLDAQIAHVKYVVKNSPAWFHDDNIPNDYRELFPDFVIIELINKTLSPVSSYIG
;
A
#
# COMPACT_ATOMS: atom_id res chain seq x y z
N ASN A 1 -23.53 -12.00 22.08
CA ASN A 1 -22.52 -13.04 22.30
C ASN A 1 -21.43 -12.78 21.29
N ILE A 2 -20.33 -12.13 21.73
CA ILE A 2 -19.10 -12.05 20.94
C ILE A 2 -18.58 -13.49 20.89
N THR A 3 -18.89 -14.20 19.83
CA THR A 3 -18.20 -15.43 19.52
C THR A 3 -16.75 -15.05 19.31
N THR A 4 -15.85 -15.62 20.08
CA THR A 4 -14.40 -15.49 19.88
C THR A 4 -14.12 -15.83 18.43
N GLN A 5 -13.83 -14.79 17.61
CA GLN A 5 -13.47 -14.98 16.22
C GLN A 5 -12.25 -15.88 16.18
N GLN A 6 -12.30 -16.95 15.39
CA GLN A 6 -11.11 -17.79 15.26
C GLN A 6 -10.01 -16.93 14.60
N PRO A 7 -8.77 -17.06 15.05
CA PRO A 7 -7.68 -16.28 14.48
C PRO A 7 -7.46 -16.65 13.01
N ASP A 8 -7.22 -15.63 12.19
CA ASP A 8 -6.81 -15.78 10.79
C ASP A 8 -5.33 -16.17 10.72
N VAL A 9 -5.06 -17.46 10.66
CA VAL A 9 -3.70 -17.98 10.58
C VAL A 9 -3.23 -17.97 9.14
N PHE A 10 -2.17 -17.21 8.86
CA PHE A 10 -1.48 -17.19 7.58
C PHE A 10 -0.22 -18.05 7.66
N TYR A 11 -0.15 -19.06 6.82
CA TYR A 11 1.02 -19.92 6.71
C TYR A 11 1.98 -19.34 5.67
N ILE A 12 3.23 -19.06 6.10
CA ILE A 12 4.26 -18.44 5.27
C ILE A 12 5.24 -19.49 4.73
N ASP A 13 5.52 -19.39 3.42
CA ASP A 13 6.48 -20.24 2.73
C ASP A 13 7.91 -20.06 3.30
N THR A 14 8.58 -21.17 3.58
CA THR A 14 9.94 -21.20 4.12
C THR A 14 11.00 -20.71 3.12
N LEU A 15 10.66 -20.50 1.85
CA LEU A 15 11.53 -19.89 0.85
C LEU A 15 11.60 -18.37 0.97
N ILE A 16 10.70 -17.75 1.75
CA ILE A 16 10.72 -16.31 1.99
C ILE A 16 11.82 -15.99 3.00
N GLN A 17 12.70 -15.05 2.66
CA GLN A 17 13.83 -14.66 3.49
C GLN A 17 13.38 -14.08 4.84
N ASP A 18 14.18 -14.28 5.89
CA ASP A 18 13.85 -13.83 7.27
C ASP A 18 13.60 -12.31 7.38
N SER A 19 14.32 -11.50 6.61
CA SER A 19 14.09 -10.05 6.54
C SER A 19 12.69 -9.72 6.03
N CYS A 20 12.24 -10.43 5.01
CA CYS A 20 10.89 -10.32 4.44
C CYS A 20 9.82 -10.83 5.41
N VAL A 21 10.10 -11.92 6.14
CA VAL A 21 9.19 -12.43 7.19
C VAL A 21 8.92 -11.36 8.24
N LYS A 22 9.96 -10.63 8.68
CA LYS A 22 9.81 -9.54 9.65
C LYS A 22 8.94 -8.39 9.09
N ALA A 23 9.11 -8.04 7.82
CA ALA A 23 8.29 -7.02 7.16
C ALA A 23 6.82 -7.44 7.07
N ILE A 24 6.57 -8.70 6.76
CA ILE A 24 5.22 -9.28 6.72
C ILE A 24 4.59 -9.28 8.10
N GLN A 25 5.34 -9.70 9.13
CA GLN A 25 4.87 -9.68 10.52
C GLN A 25 4.53 -8.26 10.96
N LYS A 26 5.38 -7.27 10.67
CA LYS A 26 5.12 -5.86 10.97
C LYS A 26 3.78 -5.42 10.36
N SER A 27 3.52 -5.78 9.10
CA SER A 27 2.26 -5.42 8.44
C SER A 27 1.04 -6.04 9.12
N ALA A 28 1.15 -7.29 9.58
CA ALA A 28 0.08 -7.96 10.33
C ALA A 28 -0.14 -7.29 11.71
N ASP A 29 0.95 -6.90 12.36
CA ASP A 29 0.90 -6.24 13.68
C ASP A 29 0.21 -4.87 13.60
N GLU A 30 0.42 -4.09 12.54
CA GLU A 30 -0.26 -2.81 12.32
C GLU A 30 -1.79 -2.97 12.21
N TRP A 31 -2.27 -4.02 11.56
CA TRP A 31 -3.70 -4.34 11.55
C TRP A 31 -4.19 -4.85 12.89
N ASN A 32 -3.39 -5.66 13.58
CA ASN A 32 -3.72 -6.17 14.91
C ASN A 32 -3.88 -5.04 15.95
N ILE A 33 -3.13 -3.94 15.84
CA ILE A 33 -3.30 -2.76 16.69
C ILE A 33 -4.73 -2.23 16.59
N ILE A 34 -5.28 -2.09 15.37
CA ILE A 34 -6.65 -1.62 15.18
C ILE A 34 -7.66 -2.60 15.79
N PHE A 35 -7.45 -3.90 15.67
CA PHE A 35 -8.32 -4.91 16.28
C PHE A 35 -8.23 -4.90 17.81
N GLU A 36 -7.05 -4.63 18.39
CA GLU A 36 -6.91 -4.43 19.85
C GLU A 36 -7.68 -3.21 20.33
N ASP A 37 -7.61 -2.09 19.59
CA ASP A 37 -8.39 -0.87 19.90
C ASP A 37 -9.91 -1.11 19.83
N LEU A 38 -10.36 -2.06 18.99
CA LEU A 38 -11.75 -2.49 18.90
C LEU A 38 -12.13 -3.54 19.97
N GLY A 39 -11.20 -3.96 20.83
CA GLY A 39 -11.42 -4.97 21.86
C GLY A 39 -11.52 -6.40 21.34
N ILE A 40 -11.07 -6.69 20.12
CA ILE A 40 -11.15 -8.01 19.47
C ILE A 40 -9.88 -8.82 19.74
N GLY A 41 -8.73 -8.17 20.04
CA GLY A 41 -7.44 -8.81 20.25
C GLY A 41 -6.59 -8.83 18.97
N LYS A 42 -5.77 -9.86 18.78
CA LYS A 42 -4.84 -10.02 17.65
C LYS A 42 -5.26 -11.17 16.73
N PRO A 43 -6.22 -10.97 15.84
CA PRO A 43 -6.73 -12.06 15.02
C PRO A 43 -5.75 -12.54 13.96
N ILE A 44 -4.84 -11.68 13.44
CA ILE A 44 -3.92 -12.07 12.37
C ILE A 44 -2.67 -12.71 12.97
N ILE A 45 -2.43 -13.98 12.64
CA ILE A 45 -1.30 -14.76 13.13
C ILE A 45 -0.48 -15.30 11.95
N ILE A 46 0.83 -15.05 11.95
CA ILE A 46 1.74 -15.60 10.94
C ILE A 46 2.45 -16.83 11.50
N LYS A 47 2.42 -17.93 10.75
CA LYS A 47 3.11 -19.19 11.09
C LYS A 47 3.90 -19.70 9.88
N PRO A 48 5.05 -20.36 10.07
CA PRO A 48 5.73 -21.03 8.97
C PRO A 48 4.89 -22.20 8.42
N TYR A 49 5.13 -22.61 7.18
CA TYR A 49 4.56 -23.84 6.63
C TYR A 49 4.85 -25.00 7.57
N GLU A 50 3.82 -25.79 7.83
CA GLU A 50 3.98 -26.96 8.68
C GLU A 50 4.79 -28.04 7.96
N LYS A 51 5.73 -28.65 8.69
CA LYS A 51 6.54 -29.76 8.16
C LYS A 51 5.78 -31.08 8.11
N ASP A 52 4.49 -31.06 8.48
CA ASP A 52 3.64 -32.24 8.44
C ASP A 52 3.35 -32.63 6.98
N SER A 53 3.41 -33.93 6.70
CA SER A 53 3.07 -34.52 5.39
C SER A 53 1.61 -34.27 4.97
N THR A 54 0.74 -33.91 5.90
CA THR A 54 -0.66 -33.58 5.66
C THR A 54 -0.88 -32.13 5.24
N PHE A 55 0.08 -31.23 5.53
CA PHE A 55 0.00 -29.84 5.13
C PHE A 55 -0.01 -29.71 3.59
N ARG A 56 -0.93 -28.93 3.07
CA ARG A 56 -1.06 -28.64 1.64
C ARG A 56 -1.23 -27.15 1.43
N ALA A 57 -0.17 -26.48 0.97
CA ALA A 57 -0.17 -25.04 0.70
C ALA A 57 -1.26 -24.60 -0.30
N ASN A 58 -1.66 -25.50 -1.21
CA ASN A 58 -2.74 -25.26 -2.18
C ASN A 58 -4.14 -25.61 -1.65
N ASN A 59 -4.28 -26.00 -0.37
CA ASN A 59 -5.59 -26.20 0.24
C ASN A 59 -6.38 -24.87 0.14
N PRO A 60 -7.59 -24.87 -0.47
CA PRO A 60 -8.39 -23.65 -0.62
C PRO A 60 -8.90 -23.08 0.71
N MET A 61 -8.84 -23.84 1.80
CA MET A 61 -9.39 -23.46 3.11
C MET A 61 -8.37 -22.85 4.08
N ILE A 62 -7.13 -22.64 3.67
CA ILE A 62 -6.09 -22.05 4.52
C ILE A 62 -5.54 -20.78 3.92
N ASN A 63 -5.23 -19.78 4.77
CA ASN A 63 -4.52 -18.58 4.30
C ASN A 63 -3.04 -18.92 4.09
N THR A 64 -2.49 -18.45 2.97
CA THR A 64 -1.07 -18.69 2.64
C THR A 64 -0.38 -17.44 2.14
N ILE A 65 0.88 -17.29 2.50
CA ILE A 65 1.81 -16.32 1.95
C ILE A 65 2.92 -17.10 1.26
N ALA A 66 2.86 -17.15 -0.07
CA ALA A 66 3.72 -17.98 -0.89
C ALA A 66 4.75 -17.15 -1.66
N PHE A 67 5.93 -17.70 -1.83
CA PHE A 67 6.94 -17.15 -2.72
C PHE A 67 6.55 -17.43 -4.17
N LEU A 68 6.52 -16.39 -5.02
CA LEU A 68 6.17 -16.51 -6.43
C LEU A 68 7.41 -16.39 -7.30
N ASN A 69 7.65 -17.42 -8.11
CA ASN A 69 8.68 -17.43 -9.15
C ASN A 69 8.02 -17.26 -10.52
N ASN A 70 7.47 -16.07 -10.76
CA ASN A 70 6.86 -15.69 -12.03
C ASN A 70 7.40 -14.31 -12.45
N ASN A 71 7.02 -13.82 -13.62
CA ASN A 71 7.45 -12.53 -14.16
C ASN A 71 6.73 -11.33 -13.52
N ASN A 72 5.93 -11.54 -12.47
CA ASN A 72 5.29 -10.45 -11.74
C ASN A 72 6.25 -9.89 -10.69
N SER A 73 6.40 -8.58 -10.61
CA SER A 73 7.22 -7.89 -9.61
C SER A 73 6.39 -7.22 -8.52
N GLU A 74 5.08 -7.47 -8.46
CA GLU A 74 4.18 -6.91 -7.44
C GLU A 74 3.61 -8.01 -6.53
N VAL A 75 3.36 -7.66 -5.26
CA VAL A 75 2.62 -8.52 -4.34
C VAL A 75 1.19 -8.69 -4.86
N THR A 76 0.74 -9.93 -4.89
CA THR A 76 -0.62 -10.27 -5.31
C THR A 76 -1.41 -10.84 -4.15
N ALA A 77 -2.68 -10.53 -4.06
CA ALA A 77 -3.58 -11.14 -3.10
C ALA A 77 -4.94 -11.41 -3.73
N TYR A 78 -5.54 -12.54 -3.40
CA TYR A 78 -6.90 -12.85 -3.79
C TYR A 78 -7.60 -13.70 -2.73
N ASN A 79 -8.90 -13.48 -2.60
CA ASN A 79 -9.75 -14.21 -1.68
C ASN A 79 -10.42 -15.40 -2.38
N VAL A 80 -10.43 -16.54 -1.70
CA VAL A 80 -11.30 -17.65 -2.03
C VAL A 80 -12.60 -17.44 -1.25
N THR A 81 -13.71 -17.26 -1.95
CA THR A 81 -15.00 -16.92 -1.33
C THR A 81 -16.03 -17.99 -1.60
N ASP A 82 -16.95 -18.21 -0.66
CA ASP A 82 -18.16 -18.98 -0.90
C ASP A 82 -19.12 -18.13 -1.74
N LEU A 83 -19.40 -18.57 -2.96
CA LEU A 83 -20.26 -17.86 -3.91
C LEU A 83 -21.72 -17.71 -3.46
N ARG A 84 -22.16 -18.48 -2.46
CA ARG A 84 -23.54 -18.43 -1.93
C ARG A 84 -23.69 -17.37 -0.85
N THR A 85 -22.66 -17.19 -0.02
CA THR A 85 -22.70 -16.32 1.17
C THR A 85 -21.84 -15.07 1.02
N GLY A 86 -20.84 -15.10 0.14
CA GLY A 86 -19.80 -14.07 0.04
C GLY A 86 -18.72 -14.19 1.13
N GLU A 87 -18.79 -15.23 1.98
CA GLU A 87 -17.80 -15.45 3.05
C GLU A 87 -16.41 -15.69 2.46
N ILE A 88 -15.40 -15.03 3.01
CA ILE A 88 -14.00 -15.26 2.68
C ILE A 88 -13.54 -16.53 3.41
N LEU A 89 -13.32 -17.60 2.65
CA LEU A 89 -12.88 -18.89 3.18
C LEU A 89 -11.36 -18.92 3.42
N SER A 90 -10.61 -18.25 2.59
CA SER A 90 -9.17 -18.05 2.76
C SER A 90 -8.64 -16.96 1.82
N THR A 91 -7.42 -16.50 2.10
CA THR A 91 -6.68 -15.57 1.25
C THR A 91 -5.34 -16.17 0.82
N LYS A 92 -5.01 -15.99 -0.45
CA LYS A 92 -3.72 -16.37 -1.02
C LYS A 92 -2.93 -15.11 -1.35
N ILE A 93 -1.79 -14.94 -0.68
CA ILE A 93 -0.88 -13.81 -0.91
C ILE A 93 0.38 -14.35 -1.58
N GLY A 94 0.77 -13.71 -2.68
CA GLY A 94 1.98 -14.02 -3.42
C GLY A 94 3.03 -12.93 -3.27
N VAL A 95 4.22 -13.29 -2.75
CA VAL A 95 5.38 -12.40 -2.65
C VAL A 95 6.29 -12.68 -3.85
N PRO A 96 6.50 -11.74 -4.76
CA PRO A 96 7.27 -11.96 -5.97
C PRO A 96 8.77 -12.05 -5.68
N ARG A 97 9.47 -12.91 -6.44
CA ARG A 97 10.94 -13.00 -6.39
C ARG A 97 11.60 -11.66 -6.73
N ASP A 98 11.09 -11.00 -7.74
CA ASP A 98 11.71 -9.80 -8.31
C ASP A 98 11.09 -8.51 -7.78
N LEU A 99 10.67 -8.49 -6.50
CA LEU A 99 10.13 -7.30 -5.84
C LEU A 99 11.09 -6.10 -5.95
N ALA A 100 12.42 -6.36 -5.88
CA ALA A 100 13.46 -5.33 -6.05
C ALA A 100 13.33 -4.56 -7.38
N VAL A 101 12.86 -5.20 -8.45
CA VAL A 101 12.62 -4.55 -9.75
C VAL A 101 11.52 -3.50 -9.64
N SER A 102 10.40 -3.85 -9.01
CA SER A 102 9.31 -2.90 -8.79
C SER A 102 9.71 -1.77 -7.84
N VAL A 103 10.41 -2.10 -6.74
CA VAL A 103 10.90 -1.10 -5.77
C VAL A 103 11.86 -0.12 -6.44
N ARG A 104 12.82 -0.60 -7.22
CA ARG A 104 13.74 0.25 -7.99
C ARG A 104 12.98 1.12 -8.98
N ARG A 105 12.14 0.52 -9.81
CA ARG A 105 11.39 1.22 -10.85
C ARG A 105 10.56 2.37 -10.28
N ASN A 106 9.74 2.10 -9.29
CA ASN A 106 8.84 3.10 -8.71
C ASN A 106 9.61 4.08 -7.79
N GLY A 107 10.59 3.58 -7.03
CA GLY A 107 11.34 4.37 -6.07
C GLY A 107 12.28 5.38 -6.72
N VAL A 108 13.00 5.01 -7.78
CA VAL A 108 13.84 5.98 -8.51
C VAL A 108 12.99 7.11 -9.10
N TYR A 109 11.86 6.74 -9.70
CA TYR A 109 10.94 7.70 -10.30
C TYR A 109 10.32 8.67 -9.29
N GLN A 110 9.96 8.21 -8.08
CA GLN A 110 9.20 9.00 -7.12
C GLN A 110 10.02 9.52 -5.94
N MET A 111 11.17 8.93 -5.63
CA MET A 111 11.86 9.16 -4.36
C MET A 111 13.32 9.55 -4.49
N ALA A 112 13.97 9.39 -5.64
CA ALA A 112 15.42 9.54 -5.73
C ALA A 112 15.93 10.97 -5.43
N GLU A 113 15.14 12.02 -5.60
CA GLU A 113 15.48 13.37 -5.14
C GLU A 113 15.46 13.46 -3.61
N ILE A 114 14.50 12.81 -2.98
CA ILE A 114 14.15 12.93 -1.56
C ILE A 114 14.99 11.96 -0.71
N ASP A 115 15.10 10.69 -1.18
CA ASP A 115 15.80 9.62 -0.49
C ASP A 115 16.94 9.05 -1.34
N PRO A 116 18.21 9.33 -1.00
CA PRO A 116 19.38 8.84 -1.75
C PRO A 116 19.48 7.32 -1.87
N ARG A 117 18.78 6.54 -1.02
CA ARG A 117 18.78 5.08 -1.09
C ARG A 117 18.17 4.55 -2.40
N PHE A 118 17.44 5.39 -3.15
CA PHE A 118 16.89 5.06 -4.45
C PHE A 118 17.78 5.49 -5.64
N ARG A 119 18.97 6.08 -5.41
CA ARG A 119 19.93 6.50 -6.45
C ARG A 119 20.87 5.38 -6.87
N THR A 120 20.39 4.16 -6.91
CA THR A 120 21.19 2.97 -7.20
C THR A 120 20.41 1.93 -7.99
N TYR A 121 21.12 1.14 -8.80
CA TYR A 121 20.55 -0.02 -9.46
C TYR A 121 20.27 -1.17 -8.48
N TYR A 122 21.14 -1.35 -7.49
CA TYR A 122 21.03 -2.41 -6.49
C TYR A 122 20.39 -1.86 -5.21
N ILE A 123 19.07 -2.06 -5.09
CA ILE A 123 18.32 -1.62 -3.92
C ILE A 123 18.68 -2.49 -2.72
N ALA A 124 18.97 -1.85 -1.59
CA ALA A 124 19.29 -2.55 -0.34
C ALA A 124 18.06 -3.28 0.23
N ASP A 125 18.30 -4.44 0.87
CA ASP A 125 17.24 -5.29 1.45
C ASP A 125 16.34 -4.53 2.44
N GLU A 126 16.90 -3.58 3.20
CA GLU A 126 16.12 -2.72 4.10
C GLU A 126 15.02 -1.96 3.34
N VAL A 127 15.36 -1.34 2.21
CA VAL A 127 14.42 -0.59 1.38
C VAL A 127 13.39 -1.52 0.73
N ILE A 128 13.82 -2.73 0.32
CA ILE A 128 12.90 -3.76 -0.19
C ILE A 128 11.90 -4.17 0.90
N CYS A 129 12.36 -4.35 2.14
CA CYS A 129 11.52 -4.74 3.27
C CYS A 129 10.53 -3.63 3.66
N GLU A 130 10.95 -2.35 3.68
CA GLU A 130 10.04 -1.21 3.88
C GLU A 130 8.91 -1.22 2.84
N ASN A 131 9.27 -1.44 1.59
CA ASN A 131 8.32 -1.52 0.47
C ASN A 131 7.42 -2.76 0.52
N LEU A 132 7.95 -3.89 1.01
CA LEU A 132 7.15 -5.09 1.23
C LEU A 132 6.11 -4.85 2.32
N THR A 133 6.48 -4.17 3.42
CA THR A 133 5.54 -3.79 4.48
C THR A 133 4.34 -3.04 3.89
N ALA A 134 4.58 -2.00 3.10
CA ALA A 134 3.51 -1.20 2.47
C ALA A 134 2.56 -2.03 1.61
N ARG A 135 3.11 -2.95 0.80
CA ARG A 135 2.30 -3.82 -0.07
C ARG A 135 1.53 -4.88 0.72
N MET A 136 2.14 -5.40 1.78
CA MET A 136 1.50 -6.39 2.65
C MET A 136 0.35 -5.78 3.47
N LEU A 137 0.43 -4.51 3.86
CA LEU A 137 -0.70 -3.81 4.48
C LEU A 137 -1.94 -3.88 3.59
N LYS A 138 -1.81 -3.57 2.30
CA LYS A 138 -2.93 -3.68 1.35
C LYS A 138 -3.40 -5.13 1.18
N ALA A 139 -2.49 -6.09 1.11
CA ALA A 139 -2.83 -7.50 0.96
C ALA A 139 -3.61 -8.04 2.16
N PHE A 140 -3.22 -7.67 3.39
CA PHE A 140 -4.00 -8.00 4.59
C PHE A 140 -5.34 -7.27 4.63
N GLY A 141 -5.40 -5.97 4.25
CA GLY A 141 -6.68 -5.27 4.13
C GLY A 141 -7.66 -6.01 3.22
N LEU A 142 -7.19 -6.53 2.08
CA LEU A 142 -8.01 -7.36 1.19
C LEU A 142 -8.50 -8.64 1.89
N SER A 143 -7.64 -9.32 2.67
CA SER A 143 -8.03 -10.53 3.41
C SER A 143 -9.10 -10.26 4.47
N LEU A 144 -9.10 -9.05 5.02
CA LEU A 144 -10.10 -8.58 5.98
C LEU A 144 -11.41 -8.10 5.31
N GLY A 145 -11.55 -8.25 4.00
CA GLY A 145 -12.75 -7.87 3.26
C GLY A 145 -12.79 -6.40 2.82
N LEU A 146 -11.73 -5.62 3.03
CA LEU A 146 -11.67 -4.26 2.53
C LEU A 146 -11.54 -4.26 0.99
N ALA A 147 -12.22 -3.34 0.34
CA ALA A 147 -12.11 -3.14 -1.09
C ALA A 147 -11.17 -1.96 -1.42
N THR A 148 -10.72 -1.88 -2.67
CA THR A 148 -9.92 -0.76 -3.16
C THR A 148 -10.63 0.57 -2.90
N ASN A 149 -9.91 1.52 -2.30
CA ASN A 149 -10.39 2.88 -2.02
C ASN A 149 -9.42 3.91 -2.63
N LEU A 150 -9.75 4.42 -3.81
CA LEU A 150 -8.92 5.37 -4.55
C LEU A 150 -9.13 6.83 -4.12
N ALA A 151 -9.92 7.09 -3.09
CA ALA A 151 -10.07 8.43 -2.51
C ALA A 151 -9.14 8.67 -1.32
N GLY A 152 -8.43 7.63 -0.86
CA GLY A 152 -7.57 7.71 0.32
C GLY A 152 -6.37 8.63 0.15
N SER A 153 -5.76 8.67 -1.03
CA SER A 153 -4.60 9.49 -1.37
C SER A 153 -4.93 10.98 -1.48
N ALA A 154 -6.15 11.32 -1.86
CA ALA A 154 -6.61 12.72 -2.03
C ALA A 154 -7.14 13.36 -0.72
N ALA A 155 -6.96 12.70 0.44
CA ALA A 155 -7.52 13.15 1.71
C ALA A 155 -6.69 14.25 2.40
N TYR A 156 -5.40 14.30 2.15
CA TYR A 156 -4.45 15.15 2.89
C TYR A 156 -3.89 16.27 2.02
N SER A 157 -3.57 17.41 2.64
CA SER A 157 -2.94 18.52 1.91
C SER A 157 -1.43 18.27 1.71
N PRO A 158 -0.81 18.94 0.73
CA PRO A 158 0.64 18.90 0.54
C PRO A 158 1.43 19.34 1.80
N GLU A 159 0.89 20.29 2.58
CA GLU A 159 1.48 20.77 3.81
C GLU A 159 1.43 19.70 4.91
N GLU A 160 0.30 19.02 5.07
CA GLU A 160 0.14 17.90 6.00
C GLU A 160 1.09 16.75 5.66
N LEU A 161 1.24 16.43 4.38
CA LEU A 161 2.13 15.37 3.90
C LEU A 161 3.62 15.70 4.07
N ARG A 162 3.97 16.96 4.37
CA ARG A 162 5.33 17.40 4.70
C ARG A 162 5.52 17.69 6.20
N SER A 163 4.49 17.48 7.02
CA SER A 163 4.59 17.60 8.47
C SER A 163 5.02 16.27 9.10
N PRO A 164 6.13 16.25 9.87
CA PRO A 164 6.52 15.06 10.63
C PRO A 164 5.45 14.60 11.61
N GLU A 165 4.86 15.53 12.37
CA GLU A 165 3.84 15.25 13.37
C GLU A 165 2.59 14.65 12.73
N PHE A 166 2.19 15.18 11.58
CA PHE A 166 1.02 14.69 10.86
C PHE A 166 1.27 13.31 10.27
N THR A 167 2.34 13.13 9.52
CA THR A 167 2.62 11.86 8.83
C THR A 167 2.95 10.73 9.78
N GLN A 168 3.61 11.01 10.92
CA GLN A 168 3.83 10.02 11.97
C GLN A 168 2.52 9.58 12.65
N LYS A 169 1.56 10.48 12.78
CA LYS A 169 0.26 10.18 13.40
C LYS A 169 -0.69 9.47 12.43
N TYR A 170 -0.85 10.01 11.24
CA TYR A 170 -1.91 9.62 10.30
C TYR A 170 -1.41 8.79 9.10
N GLY A 171 -0.10 8.64 8.92
CA GLY A 171 0.48 8.09 7.69
C GLY A 171 0.41 9.07 6.53
N ILE A 172 0.62 8.57 5.32
CA ILE A 172 0.62 9.38 4.09
C ILE A 172 -0.64 9.23 3.25
N THR A 173 -1.56 8.37 3.67
CA THR A 173 -2.85 8.13 3.00
C THR A 173 -3.92 7.81 4.03
N ALA A 174 -5.16 8.19 3.77
CA ALA A 174 -6.29 7.84 4.62
C ALA A 174 -6.69 6.36 4.50
N SER A 175 -6.25 5.68 3.44
CA SER A 175 -6.49 4.25 3.24
C SER A 175 -5.33 3.58 2.51
N VAL A 176 -4.80 2.48 3.06
CA VAL A 176 -3.81 1.63 2.38
C VAL A 176 -4.42 0.80 1.24
N MET A 177 -5.74 0.83 1.10
CA MET A 177 -6.44 0.21 -0.01
C MET A 177 -6.34 1.03 -1.29
N ASP A 178 -5.71 2.21 -1.25
CA ASP A 178 -5.30 3.01 -2.40
C ASP A 178 -4.07 2.43 -3.11
N ASN A 179 -3.71 3.01 -4.26
CA ASN A 179 -2.54 2.64 -5.06
C ASN A 179 -1.35 3.59 -4.83
N VAL A 180 -1.28 4.25 -3.70
CA VAL A 180 -0.16 5.08 -3.27
C VAL A 180 0.82 4.27 -2.42
N LEU A 181 2.12 4.43 -2.66
CA LEU A 181 3.17 3.79 -1.86
C LEU A 181 4.14 4.82 -1.25
N TYR A 182 4.36 5.93 -1.94
CA TYR A 182 5.40 6.91 -1.62
C TYR A 182 4.84 8.31 -1.45
N ASN A 183 5.42 9.04 -0.49
CA ASN A 183 5.16 10.46 -0.29
C ASN A 183 6.09 11.30 -1.19
N TYR A 184 5.75 11.37 -2.46
CA TYR A 184 6.51 12.15 -3.44
C TYR A 184 6.31 13.67 -3.33
N LEU A 185 5.44 14.12 -2.41
CA LEU A 185 5.29 15.54 -2.07
C LEU A 185 6.31 16.02 -1.04
N ALA A 186 6.97 15.09 -0.34
CA ALA A 186 8.09 15.41 0.52
C ALA A 186 9.24 16.04 -0.29
N GLN A 187 10.10 16.80 0.37
CA GLN A 187 11.23 17.47 -0.25
C GLN A 187 12.54 17.01 0.41
N PRO A 188 13.69 17.24 -0.23
CA PRO A 188 15.00 17.00 0.39
C PRO A 188 15.10 17.61 1.79
N GLY A 189 15.49 16.81 2.78
CA GLY A 189 15.57 17.20 4.20
C GLY A 189 14.29 16.95 5.02
N ASP A 190 13.17 16.59 4.41
CA ASP A 190 11.95 16.29 5.16
C ASP A 190 12.05 14.92 5.86
N LYS A 191 12.75 13.94 5.25
CA LYS A 191 13.06 12.65 5.87
C LYS A 191 13.81 12.82 7.19
N GLU A 192 14.83 13.64 7.20
CA GLU A 192 15.69 13.92 8.37
C GLU A 192 14.91 14.62 9.48
N LYS A 193 13.83 15.32 9.16
CA LYS A 193 12.90 15.91 10.13
C LYS A 193 11.88 14.88 10.68
N GLY A 194 11.82 13.68 10.07
CA GLY A 194 10.92 12.63 10.51
C GLY A 194 9.62 12.51 9.70
N VAL A 195 9.52 13.13 8.52
CA VAL A 195 8.39 12.93 7.60
C VAL A 195 8.39 11.47 7.12
N VAL A 196 7.23 10.83 7.16
CA VAL A 196 7.04 9.46 6.66
C VAL A 196 7.02 9.49 5.13
N LEU A 197 7.87 8.67 4.51
CA LEU A 197 8.06 8.63 3.07
C LEU A 197 7.41 7.44 2.35
N ILE A 198 7.14 6.37 3.08
CA ILE A 198 6.57 5.12 2.55
C ILE A 198 5.39 4.75 3.43
N VAL A 199 4.31 4.26 2.85
CA VAL A 199 3.17 3.73 3.61
C VAL A 199 3.65 2.70 4.63
N ASP A 200 3.37 2.92 5.92
CA ASP A 200 3.88 2.11 7.02
C ASP A 200 2.81 1.59 7.99
N LYS A 201 1.57 2.08 7.86
CA LYS A 201 0.41 1.71 8.69
C LYS A 201 -0.91 1.89 7.94
N PRO A 202 -2.01 1.23 8.37
CA PRO A 202 -3.35 1.52 7.87
C PRO A 202 -3.78 2.95 8.17
N GLY A 203 -4.59 3.53 7.29
CA GLY A 203 -5.11 4.88 7.46
C GLY A 203 -6.38 4.95 8.31
N VAL A 204 -6.85 6.17 8.57
CA VAL A 204 -8.04 6.41 9.39
C VAL A 204 -9.33 5.84 8.77
N CYS A 205 -9.43 5.84 7.44
CA CYS A 205 -10.53 5.22 6.72
C CYS A 205 -10.54 3.70 6.87
N ASP A 206 -9.36 3.08 6.88
CA ASP A 206 -9.23 1.63 7.08
C ASP A 206 -9.66 1.23 8.49
N ALA A 207 -9.20 1.98 9.51
CA ALA A 207 -9.59 1.76 10.90
C ALA A 207 -11.11 1.92 11.10
N PHE A 208 -11.70 2.95 10.47
CA PHE A 208 -13.16 3.15 10.49
C PHE A 208 -13.87 1.99 9.78
N THR A 209 -13.37 1.54 8.64
CA THR A 209 -13.97 0.42 7.89
C THR A 209 -13.94 -0.87 8.72
N LEU A 210 -12.82 -1.15 9.41
CA LEU A 210 -12.76 -2.30 10.33
C LEU A 210 -13.74 -2.16 11.50
N LYS A 211 -13.84 -0.97 12.10
CA LYS A 211 -14.86 -0.71 13.12
C LYS A 211 -16.26 -1.01 12.59
N TYR A 212 -16.58 -0.54 11.39
CA TYR A 212 -17.88 -0.74 10.76
C TYR A 212 -18.19 -2.21 10.48
N LEU A 213 -17.18 -3.00 10.10
CA LEU A 213 -17.32 -4.43 9.73
C LEU A 213 -17.30 -5.36 10.95
N TYR A 214 -16.49 -5.06 11.97
CA TYR A 214 -16.13 -6.02 13.00
C TYR A 214 -16.53 -5.62 14.43
N ALA A 215 -16.78 -4.33 14.69
CA ALA A 215 -17.12 -3.92 16.05
C ALA A 215 -18.51 -4.42 16.46
N ALA A 216 -18.61 -4.87 17.71
CA ALA A 216 -19.91 -5.26 18.27
C ALA A 216 -20.86 -4.06 18.33
N THR A 217 -22.07 -4.25 17.85
CA THR A 217 -23.13 -3.26 17.88
C THR A 217 -24.13 -3.56 19.00
N SER A 218 -24.89 -2.53 19.41
CA SER A 218 -26.01 -2.66 20.33
C SER A 218 -27.21 -3.35 19.65
N GLU A 219 -28.30 -3.53 20.38
CA GLU A 219 -29.51 -4.22 19.89
C GLU A 219 -30.06 -3.67 18.57
N ASN A 220 -29.81 -2.39 18.24
CA ASN A 220 -30.19 -1.80 16.94
C ASN A 220 -28.94 -1.53 16.08
N GLU A 221 -28.44 -2.58 15.43
CA GLU A 221 -27.28 -2.53 14.55
C GLU A 221 -27.40 -1.48 13.44
N SER A 222 -28.54 -1.46 12.74
CA SER A 222 -28.76 -0.52 11.62
C SER A 222 -28.64 0.94 12.01
N ASP A 223 -29.17 1.32 13.17
CA ASP A 223 -29.10 2.72 13.64
C ASP A 223 -27.70 3.07 14.14
N THR A 224 -27.00 2.12 14.75
CA THR A 224 -25.61 2.29 15.18
C THR A 224 -24.69 2.52 13.98
N LEU A 225 -24.81 1.69 12.93
CA LEU A 225 -24.00 1.82 11.71
C LEU A 225 -24.30 3.13 10.98
N LYS A 226 -25.57 3.55 10.89
CA LYS A 226 -25.94 4.86 10.33
C LYS A 226 -25.33 6.01 11.10
N LYS A 227 -25.39 5.95 12.44
CA LYS A 227 -24.79 6.97 13.30
C LYS A 227 -23.29 7.08 13.04
N TRP A 228 -22.55 5.97 13.01
CA TRP A 228 -21.12 5.98 12.74
C TRP A 228 -20.81 6.57 11.36
N ALA A 229 -21.57 6.22 10.32
CA ALA A 229 -21.39 6.80 9.00
C ALA A 229 -21.63 8.32 8.98
N MET A 230 -22.65 8.80 9.70
CA MET A 230 -22.98 10.24 9.79
C MET A 230 -21.97 11.03 10.63
N GLU A 231 -21.26 10.41 11.57
CA GLU A 231 -20.21 11.07 12.37
C GLU A 231 -19.07 11.61 11.51
N HIS A 232 -18.87 11.05 10.34
CA HIS A 232 -17.77 11.38 9.41
C HIS A 232 -18.27 11.98 8.09
N ASP A 233 -19.55 12.34 8.00
CA ASP A 233 -20.11 12.91 6.79
C ASP A 233 -19.42 14.23 6.42
N GLY A 234 -18.99 14.32 5.16
CA GLY A 234 -18.25 15.50 4.65
C GLY A 234 -16.76 15.54 5.00
N ASP A 235 -16.22 14.64 5.82
CA ASP A 235 -14.78 14.57 6.10
C ASP A 235 -14.04 13.79 5.00
N PRO A 236 -13.15 14.43 4.23
CA PRO A 236 -12.45 13.76 3.11
C PRO A 236 -11.62 12.55 3.53
N ARG A 237 -11.21 12.47 4.79
CA ARG A 237 -10.43 11.33 5.30
C ARG A 237 -11.21 10.02 5.35
N TYR A 238 -12.55 10.09 5.27
CA TYR A 238 -13.44 8.93 5.30
C TYR A 238 -14.16 8.70 3.98
N PHE A 239 -13.78 9.41 2.92
CA PHE A 239 -14.35 9.18 1.61
C PHE A 239 -13.93 7.80 1.09
N TYR A 240 -14.90 7.14 0.47
CA TYR A 240 -14.69 5.88 -0.21
C TYR A 240 -15.02 6.06 -1.69
N GLY A 241 -14.05 5.71 -2.53
CA GLY A 241 -14.22 5.81 -3.96
C GLY A 241 -13.50 4.70 -4.71
N LYS A 242 -14.23 4.06 -5.63
CA LYS A 242 -13.68 3.06 -6.54
C LYS A 242 -13.79 3.58 -7.97
N ARG A 243 -12.65 3.66 -8.66
CA ARG A 243 -12.67 3.97 -10.09
C ARG A 243 -13.30 2.82 -10.86
N SER A 244 -14.37 3.11 -11.60
CA SER A 244 -14.80 2.25 -12.69
C SER A 244 -13.99 2.63 -13.94
N PRO A 245 -13.31 1.69 -14.62
CA PRO A 245 -12.53 2.01 -15.81
C PRO A 245 -13.32 2.70 -16.91
N ALA A 246 -14.65 2.53 -16.93
CA ALA A 246 -15.52 3.07 -17.95
C ALA A 246 -16.19 4.41 -17.59
N TYR A 247 -16.29 4.75 -16.29
CA TYR A 247 -17.14 5.86 -15.82
C TYR A 247 -16.61 6.50 -14.54
N ALA A 248 -15.31 6.85 -14.48
CA ALA A 248 -14.79 7.59 -13.34
C ALA A 248 -15.34 9.03 -13.39
N THR A 249 -16.36 9.29 -12.62
CA THR A 249 -17.00 10.61 -12.52
C THR A 249 -16.41 11.46 -11.39
N ASP A 250 -15.78 10.84 -10.40
CA ASP A 250 -15.16 11.55 -9.29
C ASP A 250 -13.65 11.70 -9.55
N PRO A 251 -13.17 12.94 -9.78
CA PRO A 251 -11.76 13.18 -10.06
C PRO A 251 -10.82 12.85 -8.88
N ARG A 252 -11.36 12.72 -7.65
CA ARG A 252 -10.58 12.32 -6.47
C ARG A 252 -10.22 10.83 -6.44
N CYS A 253 -10.84 10.03 -7.31
CA CYS A 253 -10.64 8.58 -7.36
C CYS A 253 -9.66 8.23 -8.49
N GLN A 254 -8.39 8.60 -8.34
CA GLN A 254 -7.35 8.34 -9.32
C GLN A 254 -6.36 7.27 -8.83
N ASN A 255 -5.55 6.74 -9.75
CA ASN A 255 -4.44 5.89 -9.40
C ASN A 255 -3.16 6.73 -9.34
N TYR A 256 -2.31 6.48 -8.36
CA TYR A 256 -0.98 7.07 -8.24
C TYR A 256 -0.97 8.57 -7.96
N ASP A 257 -2.11 9.15 -7.60
CA ASP A 257 -2.21 10.52 -7.10
C ASP A 257 -1.86 10.59 -5.60
N LEU A 258 -1.53 11.76 -5.12
CA LEU A 258 -1.27 12.04 -3.72
C LEU A 258 -1.51 13.51 -3.43
N GLY A 259 -2.25 13.77 -2.35
CA GLY A 259 -2.61 15.12 -1.92
C GLY A 259 -3.92 15.62 -2.53
N ASN A 260 -4.55 16.55 -1.85
CA ASN A 260 -5.83 17.15 -2.23
C ASN A 260 -5.70 18.30 -3.24
N ASP A 261 -4.46 18.64 -3.63
CA ASP A 261 -4.15 19.60 -4.70
C ASP A 261 -3.42 18.90 -5.85
N PRO A 262 -4.14 18.47 -6.89
CA PRO A 262 -3.56 17.74 -8.01
C PRO A 262 -2.57 18.58 -8.85
N ILE A 263 -2.69 19.91 -8.83
CA ILE A 263 -1.76 20.80 -9.55
C ILE A 263 -0.44 20.89 -8.79
N ALA A 264 -0.48 21.14 -7.49
CA ALA A 264 0.73 21.12 -6.66
C ALA A 264 1.45 19.77 -6.72
N SER A 265 0.68 18.67 -6.74
CA SER A 265 1.22 17.31 -6.87
C SER A 265 1.89 17.07 -8.23
N LEU A 266 1.30 17.57 -9.32
CA LEU A 266 1.89 17.51 -10.65
C LEU A 266 3.20 18.32 -10.72
N ASP A 267 3.18 19.54 -10.21
CA ASP A 267 4.36 20.42 -10.22
C ASP A 267 5.53 19.80 -9.43
N ALA A 268 5.24 19.21 -8.27
CA ALA A 268 6.23 18.48 -7.48
C ALA A 268 6.82 17.29 -8.25
N GLN A 269 5.98 16.49 -8.91
CA GLN A 269 6.45 15.36 -9.72
C GLN A 269 7.27 15.78 -10.93
N ILE A 270 6.87 16.85 -11.63
CA ILE A 270 7.64 17.39 -12.75
C ILE A 270 9.02 17.86 -12.29
N ALA A 271 9.10 18.58 -11.16
CA ALA A 271 10.37 19.02 -10.58
C ALA A 271 11.27 17.83 -10.24
N HIS A 272 10.71 16.82 -9.57
CA HIS A 272 11.39 15.59 -9.21
C HIS A 272 11.93 14.84 -10.45
N VAL A 273 11.11 14.65 -11.49
CA VAL A 273 11.53 13.99 -12.73
C VAL A 273 12.66 14.75 -13.41
N LYS A 274 12.60 16.08 -13.49
CA LYS A 274 13.70 16.90 -14.01
C LYS A 274 15.02 16.67 -13.23
N TYR A 275 14.93 16.59 -11.91
CA TYR A 275 16.07 16.29 -11.08
C TYR A 275 16.64 14.89 -11.36
N VAL A 276 15.77 13.88 -11.43
CA VAL A 276 16.15 12.49 -11.69
C VAL A 276 16.82 12.35 -13.06
N VAL A 277 16.22 12.86 -14.12
CA VAL A 277 16.79 12.79 -15.49
C VAL A 277 18.16 13.48 -15.55
N LYS A 278 18.32 14.63 -14.91
CA LYS A 278 19.60 15.36 -14.87
C LYS A 278 20.70 14.59 -14.17
N ASN A 279 20.40 13.88 -13.08
CA ASN A 279 21.40 13.28 -12.20
C ASN A 279 21.59 11.76 -12.40
N SER A 280 20.65 11.08 -13.01
CA SER A 280 20.67 9.63 -13.21
C SER A 280 21.91 9.11 -13.98
N PRO A 281 22.49 9.82 -14.96
CA PRO A 281 23.74 9.36 -15.60
C PRO A 281 24.89 9.16 -14.61
N ALA A 282 24.96 9.99 -13.56
CA ALA A 282 25.98 9.85 -12.52
C ALA A 282 25.69 8.71 -11.54
N TRP A 283 24.44 8.32 -11.38
CA TRP A 283 24.06 7.20 -10.48
C TRP A 283 24.19 5.83 -11.13
N PHE A 284 24.08 5.76 -12.46
CA PHE A 284 24.02 4.51 -13.22
C PHE A 284 25.17 4.36 -14.23
N HIS A 285 26.34 4.90 -13.91
CA HIS A 285 27.53 4.85 -14.79
C HIS A 285 28.35 3.56 -14.63
N ASP A 286 28.07 2.72 -13.63
CA ASP A 286 28.81 1.50 -13.35
C ASP A 286 28.61 0.47 -14.49
N ASP A 287 29.72 -0.12 -14.95
CA ASP A 287 29.72 -1.15 -16.02
C ASP A 287 29.02 -2.46 -15.61
N ASN A 288 28.79 -2.69 -14.33
CA ASN A 288 27.98 -3.80 -13.84
C ASN A 288 26.46 -3.58 -14.03
N ILE A 289 26.02 -2.39 -14.39
CA ILE A 289 24.62 -2.08 -14.68
C ILE A 289 24.35 -2.42 -16.15
N PRO A 290 23.27 -3.17 -16.47
CA PRO A 290 22.92 -3.48 -17.85
C PRO A 290 22.81 -2.24 -18.74
N ASN A 291 23.40 -2.30 -19.94
CA ASN A 291 23.43 -1.17 -20.87
C ASN A 291 22.03 -0.68 -21.25
N ASP A 292 21.11 -1.61 -21.51
CA ASP A 292 19.71 -1.31 -21.83
C ASP A 292 19.02 -0.50 -20.71
N TYR A 293 19.33 -0.79 -19.44
CA TYR A 293 18.81 0.00 -18.32
C TYR A 293 19.37 1.44 -18.35
N ARG A 294 20.67 1.61 -18.60
CA ARG A 294 21.32 2.92 -18.63
C ARG A 294 20.80 3.79 -19.79
N GLU A 295 20.62 3.18 -20.95
CA GLU A 295 20.21 3.87 -22.18
C GLU A 295 18.72 4.22 -22.19
N LEU A 296 17.86 3.31 -21.70
CA LEU A 296 16.41 3.49 -21.73
C LEU A 296 15.82 4.17 -20.49
N PHE A 297 16.65 4.39 -19.46
CA PHE A 297 16.17 4.95 -18.19
C PHE A 297 15.51 6.35 -18.32
N PRO A 298 16.06 7.32 -19.06
CA PRO A 298 15.43 8.62 -19.23
C PRO A 298 14.04 8.52 -19.89
N ASP A 299 13.91 7.69 -20.92
CA ASP A 299 12.64 7.48 -21.62
C ASP A 299 11.61 6.83 -20.69
N PHE A 300 12.06 5.84 -19.90
CA PHE A 300 11.23 5.20 -18.89
C PHE A 300 10.67 6.22 -17.88
N VAL A 301 11.48 7.11 -17.34
CA VAL A 301 11.06 8.11 -16.36
C VAL A 301 10.03 9.08 -16.95
N ILE A 302 10.21 9.49 -18.21
CA ILE A 302 9.26 10.37 -18.91
C ILE A 302 7.93 9.64 -19.16
N ILE A 303 7.96 8.38 -19.57
CA ILE A 303 6.75 7.58 -19.78
C ILE A 303 5.98 7.39 -18.47
N GLU A 304 6.67 7.13 -17.36
CA GLU A 304 6.04 7.00 -16.05
C GLU A 304 5.38 8.33 -15.60
N LEU A 305 6.03 9.48 -15.87
CA LEU A 305 5.45 10.79 -15.61
C LEU A 305 4.12 10.98 -16.39
N ILE A 306 4.12 10.66 -17.66
CA ILE A 306 2.92 10.78 -18.49
C ILE A 306 1.80 9.88 -17.97
N ASN A 307 2.10 8.61 -17.71
CA ASN A 307 1.08 7.62 -17.36
C ASN A 307 0.54 7.78 -15.93
N LYS A 308 1.40 8.14 -14.98
CA LYS A 308 1.04 8.15 -13.56
C LYS A 308 0.69 9.53 -13.01
N THR A 309 1.08 10.59 -13.71
CA THR A 309 0.90 11.96 -13.21
C THR A 309 0.02 12.79 -14.11
N LEU A 310 0.32 12.89 -15.41
CA LEU A 310 -0.47 13.72 -16.32
C LEU A 310 -1.86 13.15 -16.58
N SER A 311 -1.98 11.82 -16.67
CA SER A 311 -3.27 11.15 -16.88
C SER A 311 -4.27 11.40 -15.74
N PRO A 312 -3.90 11.25 -14.45
CA PRO A 312 -4.77 11.62 -13.33
C PRO A 312 -5.20 13.09 -13.38
N VAL A 313 -4.25 14.02 -13.57
CA VAL A 313 -4.55 15.47 -13.60
C VAL A 313 -5.51 15.83 -14.73
N SER A 314 -5.42 15.20 -15.89
CA SER A 314 -6.36 15.44 -16.99
C SER A 314 -7.81 15.17 -16.59
N SER A 315 -8.06 14.29 -15.64
CA SER A 315 -9.41 14.00 -15.13
C SER A 315 -10.03 15.14 -14.31
N TYR A 316 -9.21 16.09 -13.81
CA TYR A 316 -9.69 17.30 -13.13
C TYR A 316 -9.99 18.45 -14.08
N ILE A 317 -9.46 18.39 -15.29
CA ILE A 317 -9.62 19.48 -16.29
C ILE A 317 -10.83 19.22 -17.20
N GLY A 318 -11.30 17.98 -17.29
CA GLY A 318 -12.44 17.55 -18.09
C GLY A 318 -12.02 16.92 -19.40
#